data_7b8a8f8bab57229dd29a496286ce9acf
#
_entry.id   7b8a8f8bab57229dd29a496286ce9acf
#
_cell.length_a   1.000
_cell.length_b   1.000
_cell.length_c   1.000
_cell.angle_alpha   90.00
_cell.angle_beta   90.00
_cell.angle_gamma   90.00
#
_symmetry.space_group_name_H-M   'P 1'
#
loop_
_entity.id
_entity.type
_entity.pdbx_description
1 polymer ?
#
loop_
_entity_poly.entity_id
_entity_poly.type
_entity_poly.pdbx_seq_one_letter_code
_entity_poly.pdbx_strand_id
1 'polypeptide(L)'
;MKIYDVIIVGAGIAGCSSAFFLKERGLDVLVLDRSGVAATGGSSAAGAFVSPKIGKGSALQTLTNEAFEFAKDFYLQNFPEHFSQTGVVRIPKDSDDAEKFHEYEKFNSSLREWLEEEKLSEMGIRKSHDSFLFNEAGVCDAPKMCQAIIENIPYEQYEVESLNYEDGLWLVGEHRAKKLILATGYENRFVDMRYMGVKGTWGTRGDYETSVNLDVSMHQQISVSANIDGIVKIGATHEKGVDICIRCNGEPLKEIFKTASTMVDTSDFKLKETFCGMRSGSKDYFPLVGSVIDVSGMLEENPKLPRGMRLKDEPKKMENLYVCNGLGGRGFVFAPLMGKILAESIVDGKEVDKRVNPDRLFLKWCRKSPDLESYR
;
A
#
# COMPACT_ATOMS: atom_id res chain seq x y z
N MET A 1 -26.99 14.94 17.15
CA MET A 1 -25.61 14.58 16.75
C MET A 1 -25.72 13.76 15.47
N LYS A 2 -24.90 14.07 14.45
CA LYS A 2 -24.94 13.37 13.16
C LYS A 2 -24.43 11.94 13.32
N ILE A 3 -25.10 10.98 12.68
CA ILE A 3 -24.66 9.58 12.59
C ILE A 3 -24.22 9.35 11.15
N TYR A 4 -22.96 9.00 10.95
CA TYR A 4 -22.42 8.63 9.64
C TYR A 4 -22.74 7.18 9.29
N ASP A 5 -22.82 6.84 8.02
CA ASP A 5 -22.89 5.44 7.61
C ASP A 5 -21.55 4.74 7.88
N VAL A 6 -20.44 5.44 7.61
CA VAL A 6 -19.09 4.90 7.85
C VAL A 6 -18.15 5.99 8.37
N ILE A 7 -17.37 5.67 9.38
CA ILE A 7 -16.16 6.41 9.75
C ILE A 7 -14.94 5.59 9.33
N ILE A 8 -13.95 6.27 8.74
CA ILE A 8 -12.66 5.69 8.37
C ILE A 8 -11.58 6.35 9.21
N VAL A 9 -10.78 5.55 9.92
CA VAL A 9 -9.64 6.02 10.69
C VAL A 9 -8.37 5.83 9.89
N GLY A 10 -7.75 6.94 9.50
CA GLY A 10 -6.54 7.02 8.69
C GLY A 10 -6.80 7.49 7.26
N ALA A 11 -6.11 8.57 6.87
CA ALA A 11 -6.16 9.20 5.54
C ALA A 11 -4.92 8.91 4.69
N GLY A 12 -4.32 7.73 4.84
CA GLY A 12 -3.39 7.18 3.86
C GLY A 12 -4.13 6.71 2.60
N ILE A 13 -3.40 6.29 1.57
CA ILE A 13 -4.01 5.85 0.29
C ILE A 13 -5.07 4.76 0.47
N ALA A 14 -4.94 3.87 1.48
CA ALA A 14 -5.92 2.84 1.78
C ALA A 14 -7.25 3.44 2.26
N GLY A 15 -7.18 4.38 3.21
CA GLY A 15 -8.37 5.07 3.72
C GLY A 15 -9.01 5.96 2.67
N CYS A 16 -8.21 6.73 1.93
CA CYS A 16 -8.70 7.59 0.84
C CYS A 16 -9.44 6.76 -0.23
N SER A 17 -8.84 5.67 -0.71
CA SER A 17 -9.49 4.80 -1.69
C SER A 17 -10.77 4.15 -1.15
N SER A 18 -10.78 3.70 0.10
CA SER A 18 -11.98 3.15 0.73
C SER A 18 -13.10 4.20 0.83
N ALA A 19 -12.75 5.44 1.21
CA ALA A 19 -13.69 6.54 1.30
C ALA A 19 -14.32 6.88 -0.05
N PHE A 20 -13.51 6.93 -1.11
CA PHE A 20 -13.97 7.20 -2.47
C PHE A 20 -15.04 6.18 -2.91
N PHE A 21 -14.74 4.89 -2.86
CA PHE A 21 -15.67 3.87 -3.34
C PHE A 21 -16.93 3.74 -2.48
N LEU A 22 -16.88 4.04 -1.20
CA LEU A 22 -18.07 4.09 -0.35
C LEU A 22 -18.94 5.32 -0.66
N LYS A 23 -18.31 6.48 -0.90
CA LYS A 23 -19.01 7.68 -1.30
C LYS A 23 -19.69 7.53 -2.65
N GLU A 24 -19.02 6.92 -3.63
CA GLU A 24 -19.59 6.57 -4.95
C GLU A 24 -20.82 5.63 -4.83
N ARG A 25 -20.92 4.87 -3.74
CA ARG A 25 -22.08 4.04 -3.40
C ARG A 25 -23.16 4.77 -2.61
N GLY A 26 -23.03 6.09 -2.43
CA GLY A 26 -24.00 6.94 -1.77
C GLY A 26 -23.97 6.92 -0.25
N LEU A 27 -22.92 6.35 0.39
CA LEU A 27 -22.83 6.37 1.84
C LEU A 27 -22.34 7.73 2.35
N ASP A 28 -22.79 8.09 3.55
CA ASP A 28 -22.30 9.25 4.29
C ASP A 28 -21.03 8.86 5.05
N VAL A 29 -19.87 9.32 4.54
CA VAL A 29 -18.53 8.93 5.01
C VAL A 29 -17.87 10.10 5.71
N LEU A 30 -17.19 9.81 6.83
CA LEU A 30 -16.26 10.73 7.50
C LEU A 30 -14.89 10.07 7.58
N VAL A 31 -13.84 10.79 7.17
CA VAL A 31 -12.45 10.37 7.35
C VAL A 31 -11.83 11.12 8.51
N LEU A 32 -11.27 10.39 9.47
CA LEU A 32 -10.54 10.94 10.61
C LEU A 32 -9.05 10.60 10.51
N ASP A 33 -8.20 11.59 10.63
CA ASP A 33 -6.76 11.41 10.71
C ASP A 33 -6.15 12.40 11.70
N ARG A 34 -5.11 12.02 12.41
CA ARG A 34 -4.40 12.91 13.35
C ARG A 34 -3.72 14.09 12.67
N SER A 35 -3.53 14.04 11.38
CA SER A 35 -2.89 15.09 10.58
C SER A 35 -3.92 16.01 9.95
N GLY A 36 -3.59 17.28 9.76
CA GLY A 36 -4.47 18.26 9.12
C GLY A 36 -4.60 18.07 7.60
N VAL A 37 -3.81 17.17 7.01
CA VAL A 37 -3.81 16.85 5.57
C VAL A 37 -3.69 15.35 5.36
N ALA A 38 -4.21 14.85 4.25
CA ALA A 38 -4.11 13.45 3.89
C ALA A 38 -2.67 13.03 3.56
N ALA A 39 -2.39 11.75 3.69
CA ALA A 39 -1.13 11.10 3.29
C ALA A 39 0.13 11.58 4.04
N THR A 40 0.07 11.78 5.33
CA THR A 40 1.27 12.17 6.13
C THR A 40 2.07 10.98 6.65
N GLY A 41 1.56 9.75 6.54
CA GLY A 41 2.22 8.53 6.97
C GLY A 41 3.05 7.86 5.86
N GLY A 42 2.99 6.53 5.79
CA GLY A 42 3.69 5.75 4.77
C GLY A 42 3.33 6.10 3.33
N SER A 43 2.17 6.73 3.08
CA SER A 43 1.76 7.17 1.74
C SER A 43 2.56 8.38 1.26
N SER A 44 2.90 9.36 2.11
CA SER A 44 3.71 10.53 1.72
C SER A 44 5.12 10.14 1.31
N ALA A 45 5.69 9.16 2.01
CA ALA A 45 7.04 8.68 1.76
C ALA A 45 7.13 7.75 0.53
N ALA A 46 5.99 7.39 -0.06
CA ALA A 46 5.97 6.51 -1.21
C ALA A 46 6.56 7.19 -2.45
N GLY A 47 7.37 6.49 -3.22
CA GLY A 47 7.68 6.88 -4.60
C GLY A 47 6.43 6.81 -5.49
N ALA A 48 5.38 6.17 -5.01
CA ALA A 48 4.06 6.02 -5.62
C ALA A 48 4.09 5.48 -7.05
N PHE A 49 5.01 4.56 -7.31
CA PHE A 49 5.08 3.84 -8.59
C PHE A 49 3.88 2.91 -8.73
N VAL A 50 3.19 3.06 -9.85
CA VAL A 50 2.08 2.21 -10.27
C VAL A 50 2.57 1.36 -11.43
N SER A 51 2.97 0.13 -11.13
CA SER A 51 3.57 -0.79 -12.11
C SER A 51 3.27 -2.24 -11.76
N PRO A 52 3.22 -3.14 -12.77
CA PRO A 52 3.00 -4.56 -12.51
C PRO A 52 4.17 -5.21 -11.77
N LYS A 53 3.90 -6.38 -11.20
CA LYS A 53 4.92 -7.22 -10.58
C LYS A 53 5.40 -8.26 -11.61
N ILE A 54 6.70 -8.35 -11.80
CA ILE A 54 7.32 -9.45 -12.56
C ILE A 54 7.70 -10.61 -11.63
N GLY A 55 7.78 -11.81 -12.18
CA GLY A 55 8.15 -13.03 -11.46
C GLY A 55 7.65 -14.30 -12.14
N LYS A 56 7.61 -15.41 -11.40
CA LYS A 56 7.28 -16.76 -11.90
C LYS A 56 5.79 -17.15 -11.71
N GLY A 57 4.85 -16.22 -11.77
CA GLY A 57 3.43 -16.52 -11.74
C GLY A 57 2.85 -16.84 -10.36
N SER A 58 3.37 -16.23 -9.29
CA SER A 58 2.80 -16.42 -7.95
C SER A 58 1.43 -15.77 -7.80
N ALA A 59 0.58 -16.28 -6.89
CA ALA A 59 -0.71 -15.68 -6.58
C ALA A 59 -0.62 -14.20 -6.19
N LEU A 60 0.45 -13.80 -5.52
CA LEU A 60 0.71 -12.39 -5.21
C LEU A 60 1.03 -11.58 -6.48
N GLN A 61 1.74 -12.17 -7.46
CA GLN A 61 1.99 -11.51 -8.75
C GLN A 61 0.67 -11.31 -9.50
N THR A 62 -0.15 -12.35 -9.59
CA THR A 62 -1.46 -12.27 -10.24
C THR A 62 -2.32 -11.16 -9.63
N LEU A 63 -2.47 -11.15 -8.30
CA LEU A 63 -3.23 -10.10 -7.61
C LEU A 63 -2.62 -8.71 -7.82
N THR A 64 -1.28 -8.59 -7.83
CA THR A 64 -0.62 -7.29 -8.04
C THR A 64 -0.89 -6.77 -9.46
N ASN A 65 -0.92 -7.66 -10.46
CA ASN A 65 -1.16 -7.27 -11.83
C ASN A 65 -2.64 -6.94 -12.08
N GLU A 66 -3.57 -7.69 -11.50
CA GLU A 66 -4.99 -7.32 -11.45
C GLU A 66 -5.18 -5.92 -10.82
N ALA A 67 -4.51 -5.67 -9.72
CA ALA A 67 -4.59 -4.38 -9.02
C ALA A 67 -3.90 -3.25 -9.82
N PHE A 68 -2.83 -3.52 -10.54
CA PHE A 68 -2.17 -2.56 -11.41
C PHE A 68 -3.09 -2.12 -12.55
N GLU A 69 -3.69 -3.06 -13.27
CA GLU A 69 -4.63 -2.73 -14.35
C GLU A 69 -5.78 -1.86 -13.84
N PHE A 70 -6.35 -2.24 -12.71
CA PHE A 70 -7.42 -1.46 -12.10
C PHE A 70 -6.95 -0.06 -11.64
N ALA A 71 -5.79 0.03 -11.00
CA ALA A 71 -5.30 1.29 -10.43
C ALA A 71 -4.92 2.30 -11.52
N LYS A 72 -4.26 1.87 -12.61
CA LYS A 72 -3.93 2.77 -13.71
C LYS A 72 -5.18 3.38 -14.34
N ASP A 73 -6.20 2.55 -14.61
CA ASP A 73 -7.47 3.02 -15.20
C ASP A 73 -8.20 3.95 -14.24
N PHE A 74 -8.24 3.62 -12.95
CA PHE A 74 -8.83 4.44 -11.91
C PHE A 74 -8.18 5.82 -11.82
N TYR A 75 -6.85 5.90 -11.83
CA TYR A 75 -6.15 7.18 -11.75
C TYR A 75 -6.29 8.00 -13.03
N LEU A 76 -6.19 7.38 -14.19
CA LEU A 76 -6.34 8.07 -15.47
C LEU A 76 -7.76 8.64 -15.67
N GLN A 77 -8.76 7.91 -15.23
CA GLN A 77 -10.16 8.32 -15.38
C GLN A 77 -10.59 9.42 -14.40
N ASN A 78 -10.09 9.37 -13.16
CA ASN A 78 -10.59 10.22 -12.10
C ASN A 78 -9.61 11.32 -11.65
N PHE A 79 -8.30 11.11 -11.82
CA PHE A 79 -7.23 11.98 -11.29
C PHE A 79 -6.03 12.10 -12.23
N PRO A 80 -6.25 12.37 -13.55
CA PRO A 80 -5.16 12.34 -14.54
C PRO A 80 -4.03 13.33 -14.24
N GLU A 81 -4.33 14.46 -13.62
CA GLU A 81 -3.35 15.49 -13.26
C GLU A 81 -2.39 15.07 -12.13
N HIS A 82 -2.69 13.98 -11.43
CA HIS A 82 -1.87 13.46 -10.33
C HIS A 82 -1.23 12.11 -10.62
N PHE A 83 -1.42 11.59 -11.84
CA PHE A 83 -0.80 10.36 -12.33
C PHE A 83 -0.05 10.58 -13.64
N SER A 84 1.27 10.56 -13.57
CA SER A 84 2.14 10.69 -14.74
C SER A 84 2.44 9.31 -15.32
N GLN A 85 1.82 8.98 -16.44
CA GLN A 85 2.03 7.71 -17.16
C GLN A 85 3.33 7.77 -17.98
N THR A 86 4.46 7.73 -17.29
CA THR A 86 5.81 7.86 -17.88
C THR A 86 6.39 6.54 -18.39
N GLY A 87 5.67 5.44 -18.24
CA GLY A 87 6.27 4.12 -18.35
C GLY A 87 7.18 3.78 -17.16
N VAL A 88 7.44 2.49 -16.97
CA VAL A 88 8.41 1.99 -15.97
C VAL A 88 9.26 0.89 -16.58
N VAL A 89 10.56 1.12 -16.66
CA VAL A 89 11.55 0.11 -17.06
C VAL A 89 11.89 -0.75 -15.84
N ARG A 90 11.75 -2.06 -16.00
CA ARG A 90 12.17 -3.06 -15.00
C ARG A 90 13.51 -3.62 -15.39
N ILE A 91 14.56 -3.24 -14.65
CA ILE A 91 15.96 -3.54 -14.99
C ILE A 91 16.43 -4.73 -14.14
N PRO A 92 17.03 -5.78 -14.73
CA PRO A 92 17.72 -6.85 -13.99
C PRO A 92 18.84 -6.30 -13.10
N LYS A 93 19.09 -6.96 -11.98
CA LYS A 93 20.14 -6.54 -11.03
C LYS A 93 21.53 -6.87 -11.55
N ASP A 94 21.65 -8.03 -12.16
CA ASP A 94 22.87 -8.68 -12.65
C ASP A 94 22.53 -9.67 -13.77
N SER A 95 23.55 -10.32 -14.31
CA SER A 95 23.40 -11.31 -15.39
C SER A 95 22.52 -12.50 -14.98
N ASP A 96 22.61 -12.98 -13.73
CA ASP A 96 21.80 -14.09 -13.24
C ASP A 96 20.31 -13.73 -13.14
N ASP A 97 20.02 -12.45 -12.87
CA ASP A 97 18.65 -11.93 -12.84
C ASP A 97 18.14 -11.69 -14.28
N ALA A 98 19.02 -11.25 -15.20
CA ALA A 98 18.69 -11.06 -16.60
C ALA A 98 18.25 -12.37 -17.27
N GLU A 99 18.92 -13.49 -17.01
CA GLU A 99 18.50 -14.79 -17.49
C GLU A 99 17.06 -15.15 -17.03
N LYS A 100 16.70 -14.80 -15.79
CA LYS A 100 15.37 -15.04 -15.26
C LYS A 100 14.29 -14.16 -15.90
N PHE A 101 14.65 -12.98 -16.41
CA PHE A 101 13.69 -12.07 -17.06
C PHE A 101 13.05 -12.72 -18.27
N HIS A 102 13.78 -13.52 -19.05
CA HIS A 102 13.21 -14.30 -20.16
C HIS A 102 12.17 -15.35 -19.68
N GLU A 103 12.36 -15.93 -18.48
CA GLU A 103 11.35 -16.79 -17.90
C GLU A 103 10.13 -16.01 -17.41
N TYR A 104 10.34 -14.80 -16.84
CA TYR A 104 9.27 -13.97 -16.31
C TYR A 104 8.30 -13.49 -17.38
N GLU A 105 8.75 -13.40 -18.63
CA GLU A 105 7.92 -13.03 -19.75
C GLU A 105 6.67 -13.92 -19.89
N LYS A 106 6.81 -15.22 -19.67
CA LYS A 106 5.72 -16.21 -19.77
C LYS A 106 4.61 -16.02 -18.76
N PHE A 107 4.90 -15.33 -17.64
CA PHE A 107 3.99 -15.12 -16.52
C PHE A 107 3.50 -13.68 -16.40
N ASN A 108 3.75 -12.86 -17.40
CA ASN A 108 3.34 -11.45 -17.38
C ASN A 108 2.21 -11.22 -18.38
N SER A 109 1.06 -10.78 -17.87
CA SER A 109 -0.14 -10.47 -18.68
C SER A 109 -0.25 -8.99 -19.06
N SER A 110 0.48 -8.09 -18.35
CA SER A 110 0.42 -6.66 -18.64
C SER A 110 1.15 -6.31 -19.94
N LEU A 111 0.65 -5.31 -20.65
CA LEU A 111 1.27 -4.80 -21.87
C LEU A 111 2.70 -4.33 -21.59
N ARG A 112 3.64 -4.82 -22.37
CA ARG A 112 5.06 -4.56 -22.22
C ARG A 112 5.78 -4.56 -23.55
N GLU A 113 6.94 -3.90 -23.54
CA GLU A 113 7.93 -3.91 -24.60
C GLU A 113 9.25 -4.45 -24.05
N TRP A 114 9.97 -5.23 -24.84
CA TRP A 114 11.32 -5.67 -24.52
C TRP A 114 12.29 -4.65 -25.08
N LEU A 115 13.17 -4.11 -24.24
CA LEU A 115 14.19 -3.14 -24.60
C LEU A 115 15.57 -3.77 -24.48
N GLU A 116 16.34 -3.72 -25.57
CA GLU A 116 17.74 -4.12 -25.61
C GLU A 116 18.64 -3.06 -24.95
N GLU A 117 19.81 -3.45 -24.49
CA GLU A 117 20.78 -2.57 -23.80
C GLU A 117 21.10 -1.28 -24.58
N GLU A 118 21.22 -1.37 -25.91
CA GLU A 118 21.50 -0.23 -26.75
C GLU A 118 20.41 0.83 -26.64
N LYS A 119 19.15 0.41 -26.71
CA LYS A 119 17.99 1.30 -26.55
C LYS A 119 17.91 1.92 -25.17
N LEU A 120 18.22 1.16 -24.13
CA LEU A 120 18.28 1.67 -22.76
C LEU A 120 19.37 2.74 -22.61
N SER A 121 20.52 2.55 -23.24
CA SER A 121 21.60 3.55 -23.26
C SER A 121 21.17 4.86 -23.96
N GLU A 122 20.44 4.77 -25.08
CA GLU A 122 19.86 5.95 -25.73
C GLU A 122 18.88 6.72 -24.83
N MET A 123 18.16 5.99 -23.96
CA MET A 123 17.25 6.57 -22.98
C MET A 123 17.97 7.12 -21.73
N GLY A 124 19.30 7.14 -21.69
CA GLY A 124 20.09 7.63 -20.57
C GLY A 124 20.22 6.65 -19.41
N ILE A 125 19.83 5.39 -19.58
CA ILE A 125 19.94 4.34 -18.57
C ILE A 125 21.30 3.67 -18.68
N ARG A 126 22.07 3.69 -17.59
CA ARG A 126 23.44 3.18 -17.52
C ARG A 126 23.48 1.74 -17.04
N LYS A 127 24.52 0.99 -17.50
CA LYS A 127 24.85 -0.36 -17.00
C LYS A 127 23.62 -1.25 -16.81
N SER A 128 22.84 -1.39 -17.85
CA SER A 128 21.61 -2.20 -17.84
C SER A 128 21.82 -3.48 -18.63
N HIS A 129 20.90 -4.40 -18.45
CA HIS A 129 20.66 -5.57 -19.29
C HIS A 129 19.35 -5.36 -20.01
N ASP A 130 19.07 -6.19 -21.02
CA ASP A 130 17.77 -6.23 -21.67
C ASP A 130 16.65 -6.24 -20.61
N SER A 131 15.67 -5.41 -20.82
CA SER A 131 14.71 -5.02 -19.78
C SER A 131 13.27 -5.00 -20.28
N PHE A 132 12.29 -5.03 -19.37
CA PHE A 132 10.89 -4.78 -19.72
C PHE A 132 10.56 -3.30 -19.53
N LEU A 133 9.93 -2.71 -20.53
CA LEU A 133 9.23 -1.43 -20.41
C LEU A 133 7.72 -1.70 -20.32
N PHE A 134 7.10 -1.25 -19.27
CA PHE A 134 5.66 -1.21 -19.09
C PHE A 134 5.17 0.21 -19.41
N ASN A 135 4.75 0.44 -20.65
CA ASN A 135 4.37 1.76 -21.15
C ASN A 135 3.19 2.39 -20.38
N GLU A 136 2.26 1.55 -19.91
CA GLU A 136 1.08 2.00 -19.17
C GLU A 136 1.34 2.22 -17.68
N ALA A 137 2.54 1.89 -17.20
CA ALA A 137 2.95 2.16 -15.83
C ALA A 137 3.32 3.63 -15.64
N GLY A 138 3.38 4.08 -14.39
CA GLY A 138 3.68 5.48 -14.10
C GLY A 138 3.93 5.76 -12.62
N VAL A 139 3.83 7.03 -12.26
CA VAL A 139 4.10 7.53 -10.92
C VAL A 139 3.01 8.51 -10.51
N CYS A 140 2.46 8.35 -9.29
CA CYS A 140 1.56 9.33 -8.72
C CYS A 140 2.33 10.43 -7.95
N ASP A 141 1.73 11.63 -7.90
CA ASP A 141 2.04 12.59 -6.86
C ASP A 141 1.31 12.17 -5.57
N ALA A 142 2.01 11.47 -4.68
CA ALA A 142 1.40 10.73 -3.58
C ALA A 142 0.54 11.60 -2.64
N PRO A 143 1.00 12.76 -2.14
CA PRO A 143 0.18 13.63 -1.30
C PRO A 143 -1.02 14.22 -2.05
N LYS A 144 -0.79 14.77 -3.24
CA LYS A 144 -1.86 15.39 -4.05
C LYS A 144 -2.89 14.37 -4.50
N MET A 145 -2.46 13.16 -4.89
CA MET A 145 -3.38 12.08 -5.23
C MET A 145 -4.30 11.72 -4.06
N CYS A 146 -3.78 11.55 -2.85
CA CYS A 146 -4.61 11.26 -1.68
C CYS A 146 -5.57 12.42 -1.35
N GLN A 147 -5.12 13.67 -1.46
CA GLN A 147 -5.96 14.85 -1.26
C GLN A 147 -7.09 14.92 -2.29
N ALA A 148 -6.78 14.73 -3.57
CA ALA A 148 -7.77 14.73 -4.65
C ALA A 148 -8.84 13.63 -4.47
N ILE A 149 -8.42 12.42 -4.07
CA ILE A 149 -9.35 11.31 -3.83
C ILE A 149 -10.40 11.63 -2.76
N ILE A 150 -10.05 12.42 -1.74
CA ILE A 150 -10.98 12.77 -0.65
C ILE A 150 -11.50 14.21 -0.71
N GLU A 151 -11.22 14.95 -1.76
CA GLU A 151 -11.58 16.38 -1.88
C GLU A 151 -13.05 16.68 -1.53
N ASN A 152 -13.95 15.81 -1.97
CA ASN A 152 -15.40 15.96 -1.74
C ASN A 152 -15.94 15.02 -0.63
N ILE A 153 -15.07 14.58 0.29
CA ILE A 153 -15.43 13.71 1.40
C ILE A 153 -15.14 14.45 2.72
N PRO A 154 -16.08 14.48 3.67
CA PRO A 154 -15.82 15.02 4.99
C PRO A 154 -14.54 14.46 5.61
N TYR A 155 -13.62 15.35 5.93
CA TYR A 155 -12.34 15.06 6.53
C TYR A 155 -12.13 15.90 7.78
N GLU A 156 -11.67 15.30 8.86
CA GLU A 156 -11.40 16.01 10.09
C GLU A 156 -10.04 15.59 10.67
N GLN A 157 -9.28 16.59 11.11
CA GLN A 157 -8.08 16.34 11.89
C GLN A 157 -8.48 15.91 13.30
N TYR A 158 -8.37 14.62 13.55
CA TYR A 158 -8.74 14.03 14.84
C TYR A 158 -7.84 12.87 15.20
N GLU A 159 -7.18 12.93 16.35
CA GLU A 159 -6.43 11.81 16.87
C GLU A 159 -7.35 10.90 17.65
N VAL A 160 -7.66 9.74 17.09
CA VAL A 160 -8.50 8.73 17.72
C VAL A 160 -7.74 8.08 18.86
N GLU A 161 -8.26 8.17 20.08
CA GLU A 161 -7.65 7.57 21.28
C GLU A 161 -8.27 6.22 21.62
N SER A 162 -9.58 6.10 21.47
CA SER A 162 -10.35 4.89 21.81
C SER A 162 -11.51 4.68 20.84
N LEU A 163 -11.99 3.44 20.81
CA LEU A 163 -13.15 3.01 20.05
C LEU A 163 -14.10 2.28 20.97
N ASN A 164 -15.39 2.65 20.96
CA ASN A 164 -16.44 1.95 21.72
C ASN A 164 -17.56 1.56 20.76
N TYR A 165 -18.19 0.42 21.00
CA TYR A 165 -19.36 -0.01 20.26
C TYR A 165 -20.54 -0.15 21.22
N GLU A 166 -21.55 0.70 21.07
CA GLU A 166 -22.71 0.80 21.96
C GLU A 166 -23.96 1.05 21.12
N ASP A 167 -25.06 0.38 21.49
CA ASP A 167 -26.36 0.54 20.83
C ASP A 167 -26.35 0.39 19.30
N GLY A 168 -25.50 -0.48 18.78
CA GLY A 168 -25.38 -0.72 17.35
C GLY A 168 -24.55 0.32 16.59
N LEU A 169 -23.85 1.23 17.28
CA LEU A 169 -23.05 2.29 16.71
C LEU A 169 -21.61 2.27 17.25
N TRP A 170 -20.68 2.59 16.39
CA TRP A 170 -19.31 2.93 16.76
C TRP A 170 -19.23 4.36 17.26
N LEU A 171 -18.62 4.55 18.42
CA LEU A 171 -18.30 5.83 19.03
C LEU A 171 -16.81 6.10 18.87
N VAL A 172 -16.47 7.20 18.21
CA VAL A 172 -15.10 7.64 17.94
C VAL A 172 -14.97 9.08 18.40
N GLY A 173 -14.59 9.28 19.66
CA GLY A 173 -14.70 10.59 20.31
C GLY A 173 -16.15 11.10 20.33
N GLU A 174 -16.39 12.27 19.73
CA GLU A 174 -17.74 12.83 19.61
C GLU A 174 -18.52 12.33 18.37
N HIS A 175 -17.87 11.58 17.49
CA HIS A 175 -18.48 11.09 16.25
C HIS A 175 -19.15 9.73 16.44
N ARG A 176 -20.21 9.48 15.66
CA ARG A 176 -20.96 8.22 15.66
C ARG A 176 -21.12 7.68 14.26
N ALA A 177 -20.94 6.38 14.08
CA ALA A 177 -21.17 5.72 12.79
C ALA A 177 -21.77 4.32 12.95
N LYS A 178 -22.51 3.88 11.93
CA LYS A 178 -23.01 2.51 11.83
C LYS A 178 -21.89 1.50 11.59
N LYS A 179 -20.84 1.90 10.87
CA LYS A 179 -19.70 1.07 10.51
C LYS A 179 -18.38 1.82 10.71
N LEU A 180 -17.32 1.08 11.00
CA LEU A 180 -15.98 1.62 11.21
C LEU A 180 -14.96 0.87 10.36
N ILE A 181 -14.05 1.60 9.70
CA ILE A 181 -12.94 1.05 8.93
C ILE A 181 -11.62 1.53 9.52
N LEU A 182 -10.74 0.58 9.83
CA LEU A 182 -9.38 0.85 10.26
C LEU A 182 -8.42 0.81 9.05
N ALA A 183 -7.93 1.98 8.66
CA ALA A 183 -6.91 2.18 7.63
C ALA A 183 -5.64 2.80 8.22
N THR A 184 -5.30 2.40 9.44
CA THR A 184 -4.33 3.01 10.35
C THR A 184 -2.86 2.73 9.99
N GLY A 185 -2.61 2.07 8.88
CA GLY A 185 -1.26 1.73 8.44
C GLY A 185 -0.57 0.78 9.44
N TYR A 186 0.61 1.17 9.89
CA TYR A 186 1.41 0.34 10.81
C TYR A 186 0.81 0.28 12.24
N GLU A 187 0.04 1.27 12.64
CA GLU A 187 -0.48 1.38 14.01
C GLU A 187 -1.73 0.51 14.21
N ASN A 188 -1.66 -0.42 15.17
CA ASN A 188 -2.70 -1.38 15.51
C ASN A 188 -3.00 -1.36 17.02
N ARG A 189 -3.51 -0.22 17.52
CA ARG A 189 -3.68 -0.04 18.98
C ARG A 189 -5.13 -0.17 19.48
N PHE A 190 -6.10 -0.22 18.59
CA PHE A 190 -7.52 -0.09 18.99
C PHE A 190 -8.18 -1.41 19.35
N VAL A 191 -7.90 -2.47 18.61
CA VAL A 191 -8.48 -3.79 18.81
C VAL A 191 -7.42 -4.87 18.56
N ASP A 192 -7.65 -6.09 19.03
CA ASP A 192 -6.70 -7.18 18.83
C ASP A 192 -6.68 -7.67 17.36
N MET A 193 -5.73 -7.16 16.60
CA MET A 193 -5.46 -7.57 15.23
C MET A 193 -4.11 -8.29 15.09
N ARG A 194 -3.53 -8.83 16.17
CA ARG A 194 -2.21 -9.50 16.14
C ARG A 194 -2.15 -10.65 15.14
N TYR A 195 -3.26 -11.32 14.88
CA TYR A 195 -3.33 -12.41 13.89
C TYR A 195 -3.02 -11.94 12.46
N MET A 196 -3.25 -10.69 12.13
CA MET A 196 -2.94 -10.11 10.82
C MET A 196 -1.44 -9.98 10.58
N GLY A 197 -0.64 -9.95 11.64
CA GLY A 197 0.82 -9.91 11.59
C GLY A 197 1.37 -8.72 10.83
N VAL A 198 0.74 -7.55 11.01
CA VAL A 198 1.19 -6.30 10.38
C VAL A 198 2.57 -5.94 10.87
N LYS A 199 3.47 -5.67 9.93
CA LYS A 199 4.87 -5.29 10.19
C LYS A 199 5.20 -3.96 9.54
N GLY A 200 5.93 -3.15 10.28
CA GLY A 200 6.50 -1.91 9.77
C GLY A 200 7.76 -2.18 8.95
N THR A 201 7.92 -1.41 7.89
CA THR A 201 9.18 -1.28 7.17
C THR A 201 9.40 0.19 6.90
N TRP A 202 10.43 0.76 7.51
CA TRP A 202 10.77 2.16 7.33
C TRP A 202 11.36 2.38 5.94
N GLY A 203 10.99 3.48 5.31
CA GLY A 203 11.50 3.85 3.99
C GLY A 203 11.75 5.33 3.88
N THR A 204 12.89 5.67 3.30
CA THR A 204 13.32 7.04 3.01
C THR A 204 13.43 7.23 1.51
N ARG A 205 12.96 8.36 1.00
CA ARG A 205 13.03 8.83 -0.38
C ARG A 205 13.60 10.23 -0.42
N GLY A 206 14.35 10.57 -1.47
CA GLY A 206 14.74 11.94 -1.81
C GLY A 206 14.11 12.38 -3.12
N ASP A 207 13.68 13.64 -3.17
CA ASP A 207 13.24 14.32 -4.38
C ASP A 207 14.35 15.31 -4.77
N TYR A 208 14.78 15.23 -6.03
CA TYR A 208 15.94 15.97 -6.53
C TYR A 208 15.55 16.87 -7.69
N GLU A 209 15.99 18.12 -7.66
CA GLU A 209 15.95 19.03 -8.82
C GLU A 209 17.06 18.66 -9.80
N THR A 210 16.71 18.59 -11.08
CA THR A 210 17.67 18.27 -12.15
C THR A 210 17.17 18.76 -13.49
N SER A 211 18.11 19.07 -14.40
CA SER A 211 17.83 19.35 -15.82
C SER A 211 17.97 18.13 -16.71
N VAL A 212 18.42 16.99 -16.18
CA VAL A 212 18.58 15.75 -16.95
C VAL A 212 17.25 15.29 -17.51
N ASN A 213 17.21 15.02 -18.81
CA ASN A 213 16.03 14.45 -19.45
C ASN A 213 15.94 12.96 -19.14
N LEU A 214 14.93 12.59 -18.39
CA LEU A 214 14.55 11.19 -18.08
C LEU A 214 13.07 11.02 -18.40
N ASP A 215 12.78 10.50 -19.58
CA ASP A 215 11.40 10.38 -20.06
C ASP A 215 10.66 9.19 -19.43
N VAL A 216 11.37 8.22 -18.87
CA VAL A 216 10.79 7.03 -18.27
C VAL A 216 11.24 6.86 -16.82
N SER A 217 10.37 6.27 -16.02
CA SER A 217 10.71 5.80 -14.69
C SER A 217 11.40 4.45 -14.75
N MET A 218 12.20 4.10 -13.75
CA MET A 218 12.90 2.81 -13.73
C MET A 218 12.93 2.20 -12.34
N HIS A 219 13.03 0.88 -12.32
CA HIS A 219 13.15 0.13 -11.08
C HIS A 219 14.12 -1.04 -11.24
N GLN A 220 15.08 -1.08 -10.32
CA GLN A 220 15.99 -2.23 -10.14
C GLN A 220 15.98 -2.64 -8.66
N GLN A 221 17.00 -2.30 -7.89
CA GLN A 221 17.01 -2.42 -6.42
C GLN A 221 16.27 -1.25 -5.76
N ILE A 222 16.39 -0.09 -6.36
CA ILE A 222 15.67 1.13 -6.01
C ILE A 222 14.84 1.57 -7.22
N SER A 223 14.00 2.59 -6.99
CA SER A 223 13.25 3.24 -8.06
C SER A 223 13.79 4.65 -8.29
N VAL A 224 13.89 5.03 -9.57
CA VAL A 224 14.18 6.39 -10.02
C VAL A 224 13.02 6.80 -10.93
N SER A 225 12.33 7.91 -10.62
CA SER A 225 11.22 8.37 -11.47
C SER A 225 11.75 9.02 -12.75
N ALA A 226 10.88 9.14 -13.75
CA ALA A 226 11.07 10.12 -14.80
C ALA A 226 11.24 11.52 -14.21
N ASN A 227 11.84 12.42 -14.98
CA ASN A 227 11.89 13.83 -14.65
C ASN A 227 10.49 14.44 -14.91
N ILE A 228 9.78 14.77 -13.84
CA ILE A 228 8.46 15.39 -13.90
C ILE A 228 8.61 16.81 -13.34
N ASP A 229 8.42 17.80 -14.16
CA ASP A 229 8.52 19.23 -13.82
C ASP A 229 9.88 19.59 -13.14
N GLY A 230 10.98 19.02 -13.62
CA GLY A 230 12.32 19.25 -13.08
C GLY A 230 12.63 18.45 -11.82
N ILE A 231 11.78 17.51 -11.42
CA ILE A 231 11.94 16.70 -10.20
C ILE A 231 12.08 15.23 -10.54
N VAL A 232 13.11 14.60 -10.00
CA VAL A 232 13.31 13.14 -10.00
C VAL A 232 13.22 12.61 -8.58
N LYS A 233 12.37 11.60 -8.36
CA LYS A 233 12.21 10.90 -7.08
C LYS A 233 13.13 9.69 -7.05
N ILE A 234 14.00 9.59 -6.03
CA ILE A 234 14.86 8.43 -5.80
C ILE A 234 14.45 7.76 -4.49
N GLY A 235 14.07 6.50 -4.56
CA GLY A 235 13.57 5.76 -3.39
C GLY A 235 13.44 4.27 -3.62
N ALA A 236 13.30 3.54 -2.61
CA ALA A 236 13.34 3.94 -1.22
C ALA A 236 14.06 2.87 -0.40
N THR A 237 14.58 3.26 0.73
CA THR A 237 15.18 2.31 1.67
C THR A 237 14.16 1.29 2.20
N HIS A 238 14.65 0.19 2.77
CA HIS A 238 13.83 -0.88 3.35
C HIS A 238 14.40 -1.32 4.69
N GLU A 239 14.13 -0.55 5.73
CA GLU A 239 14.68 -0.77 7.06
C GLU A 239 13.64 -1.48 7.94
N LYS A 240 13.98 -2.67 8.44
CA LYS A 240 13.12 -3.49 9.30
C LYS A 240 13.58 -3.38 10.75
N GLY A 241 12.62 -3.45 11.68
CA GLY A 241 12.92 -3.45 13.11
C GLY A 241 13.44 -2.12 13.65
N VAL A 242 13.26 -1.04 12.91
CA VAL A 242 13.55 0.33 13.37
C VAL A 242 12.27 0.94 13.92
N ASP A 243 12.40 1.63 15.04
CA ASP A 243 11.35 2.50 15.57
C ASP A 243 11.13 3.70 14.63
N ILE A 244 10.00 4.40 14.82
CA ILE A 244 9.67 5.57 14.02
C ILE A 244 10.85 6.54 14.06
N CYS A 245 11.55 6.66 12.94
CA CYS A 245 12.67 7.56 12.78
C CYS A 245 12.15 8.95 12.41
N ILE A 246 12.48 9.93 13.20
CA ILE A 246 12.07 11.33 12.96
C ILE A 246 12.92 11.98 11.86
N ARG A 247 14.07 11.39 11.51
CA ARG A 247 15.01 11.94 10.54
C ARG A 247 14.95 11.21 9.21
N CYS A 248 14.63 11.97 8.17
CA CYS A 248 14.57 11.49 6.79
C CYS A 248 15.88 11.76 6.03
N ASN A 249 17.01 11.78 6.70
CA ASN A 249 18.33 12.08 6.10
C ASN A 249 19.40 11.12 6.64
N GLY A 250 20.62 11.25 6.13
CA GLY A 250 21.78 10.49 6.59
C GLY A 250 22.23 9.42 5.60
N GLU A 251 22.95 8.40 6.10
CA GLU A 251 23.58 7.38 5.25
C GLU A 251 22.61 6.61 4.35
N PRO A 252 21.42 6.18 4.82
CA PRO A 252 20.48 5.45 3.93
C PRO A 252 20.11 6.25 2.68
N LEU A 253 19.92 7.57 2.79
CA LEU A 253 19.64 8.42 1.64
C LEU A 253 20.83 8.53 0.70
N LYS A 254 22.06 8.63 1.22
CA LYS A 254 23.29 8.65 0.43
C LYS A 254 23.50 7.34 -0.33
N GLU A 255 23.20 6.21 0.31
CA GLU A 255 23.32 4.89 -0.31
C GLU A 255 22.38 4.72 -1.51
N ILE A 256 21.10 5.09 -1.36
CA ILE A 256 20.15 5.03 -2.49
C ILE A 256 20.53 6.00 -3.60
N PHE A 257 21.03 7.19 -3.27
CA PHE A 257 21.55 8.14 -4.26
C PHE A 257 22.76 7.58 -5.01
N LYS A 258 23.71 6.97 -4.30
CA LYS A 258 24.87 6.30 -4.91
C LYS A 258 24.41 5.16 -5.84
N THR A 259 23.39 4.40 -5.46
CA THR A 259 22.82 3.36 -6.33
C THR A 259 22.17 4.00 -7.56
N ALA A 260 21.43 5.08 -7.43
CA ALA A 260 20.84 5.80 -8.56
C ALA A 260 21.91 6.30 -9.55
N SER A 261 23.06 6.77 -9.06
CA SER A 261 24.17 7.24 -9.93
C SER A 261 24.79 6.14 -10.79
N THR A 262 24.55 4.87 -10.46
CA THR A 262 24.91 3.74 -11.34
C THR A 262 23.89 3.48 -12.43
N MET A 263 22.67 4.00 -12.27
CA MET A 263 21.55 3.77 -13.19
C MET A 263 21.36 4.93 -14.18
N VAL A 264 21.58 6.16 -13.74
CA VAL A 264 21.39 7.38 -14.55
C VAL A 264 22.50 8.40 -14.28
N ASP A 265 22.55 9.47 -15.07
CA ASP A 265 23.40 10.61 -14.76
C ASP A 265 22.80 11.45 -13.64
N THR A 266 23.51 11.56 -12.53
CA THR A 266 23.10 12.33 -11.37
C THR A 266 24.00 13.53 -11.11
N SER A 267 24.80 13.95 -12.10
CA SER A 267 25.85 14.97 -11.91
C SER A 267 25.32 16.34 -11.54
N ASP A 268 24.11 16.70 -11.97
CA ASP A 268 23.46 17.99 -11.65
C ASP A 268 22.34 17.87 -10.60
N PHE A 269 22.09 16.66 -10.07
CA PHE A 269 21.01 16.43 -9.11
C PHE A 269 21.26 17.19 -7.80
N LYS A 270 20.27 17.99 -7.39
CA LYS A 270 20.28 18.73 -6.12
C LYS A 270 19.13 18.26 -5.26
N LEU A 271 19.45 17.77 -4.07
CA LEU A 271 18.42 17.35 -3.11
C LEU A 271 17.52 18.54 -2.76
N LYS A 272 16.23 18.42 -3.07
CA LYS A 272 15.21 19.41 -2.75
C LYS A 272 14.51 19.09 -1.44
N GLU A 273 14.02 17.86 -1.32
CA GLU A 273 13.23 17.45 -0.17
C GLU A 273 13.41 15.96 0.13
N THR A 274 13.18 15.57 1.38
CA THR A 274 13.25 14.18 1.82
C THR A 274 11.96 13.76 2.49
N PHE A 275 11.56 12.53 2.22
CA PHE A 275 10.35 11.93 2.77
C PHE A 275 10.68 10.61 3.43
N CYS A 276 10.06 10.34 4.57
CA CYS A 276 10.19 9.05 5.21
C CYS A 276 8.88 8.62 5.87
N GLY A 277 8.68 7.32 5.98
CA GLY A 277 7.48 6.80 6.60
C GLY A 277 7.50 5.28 6.77
N MET A 278 6.64 4.83 7.67
CA MET A 278 6.47 3.43 7.99
C MET A 278 5.46 2.78 7.03
N ARG A 279 5.92 1.88 6.18
CA ARG A 279 5.05 1.03 5.37
C ARG A 279 4.43 -0.04 6.26
N SER A 280 3.18 -0.34 5.99
CA SER A 280 2.42 -1.39 6.65
C SER A 280 2.31 -2.61 5.74
N GLY A 281 3.00 -3.68 6.06
CA GLY A 281 2.92 -4.95 5.32
C GLY A 281 2.33 -6.06 6.17
N SER A 282 1.54 -6.94 5.58
CA SER A 282 1.06 -8.17 6.21
C SER A 282 2.16 -9.23 6.28
N LYS A 283 1.92 -10.28 7.06
CA LYS A 283 2.88 -11.38 7.23
C LYS A 283 3.18 -12.13 5.92
N ASP A 284 2.23 -12.21 5.01
CA ASP A 284 2.30 -12.94 3.75
C ASP A 284 2.37 -12.05 2.51
N TYR A 285 2.50 -10.74 2.72
CA TYR A 285 2.58 -9.67 1.70
C TYR A 285 1.28 -9.42 0.92
N PHE A 286 0.19 -10.14 1.18
CA PHE A 286 -1.11 -9.83 0.60
C PHE A 286 -1.81 -8.74 1.39
N PRO A 287 -2.58 -7.85 0.76
CA PRO A 287 -3.42 -6.88 1.44
C PRO A 287 -4.34 -7.51 2.51
N LEU A 288 -4.81 -6.69 3.42
CA LEU A 288 -5.75 -7.06 4.49
C LEU A 288 -7.03 -6.25 4.30
N VAL A 289 -8.08 -6.91 3.80
CA VAL A 289 -9.35 -6.27 3.47
C VAL A 289 -10.51 -7.12 3.97
N GLY A 290 -11.46 -6.52 4.70
CA GLY A 290 -12.66 -7.21 5.17
C GLY A 290 -12.94 -6.99 6.65
N SER A 291 -13.81 -7.83 7.21
CA SER A 291 -14.23 -7.76 8.61
C SER A 291 -13.13 -8.19 9.58
N VAL A 292 -13.09 -7.60 10.74
CA VAL A 292 -12.14 -7.92 11.82
C VAL A 292 -12.69 -9.05 12.68
N ILE A 293 -11.87 -10.05 13.00
CA ILE A 293 -12.23 -11.15 13.89
C ILE A 293 -12.27 -10.66 15.33
N ASP A 294 -13.31 -11.07 16.08
CA ASP A 294 -13.36 -10.96 17.54
C ASP A 294 -12.42 -12.00 18.16
N VAL A 295 -11.16 -11.65 18.33
CA VAL A 295 -10.12 -12.56 18.82
C VAL A 295 -10.43 -13.03 20.25
N SER A 296 -10.86 -12.13 21.13
CA SER A 296 -11.18 -12.46 22.53
C SER A 296 -12.35 -13.43 22.59
N GLY A 297 -13.48 -13.09 21.95
CA GLY A 297 -14.65 -13.96 21.91
C GLY A 297 -14.34 -15.32 21.28
N MET A 298 -13.52 -15.36 20.21
CA MET A 298 -13.11 -16.62 19.60
C MET A 298 -12.29 -17.51 20.53
N LEU A 299 -11.37 -16.95 21.32
CA LEU A 299 -10.55 -17.71 22.26
C LEU A 299 -11.34 -18.16 23.49
N GLU A 300 -12.30 -17.35 23.96
CA GLU A 300 -13.21 -17.70 25.06
C GLU A 300 -14.15 -18.86 24.66
N GLU A 301 -14.79 -18.75 23.51
CA GLU A 301 -15.70 -19.79 22.99
C GLU A 301 -14.94 -21.06 22.55
N ASN A 302 -13.69 -20.92 22.10
CA ASN A 302 -12.90 -21.99 21.52
C ASN A 302 -11.48 -22.08 22.13
N PRO A 303 -11.32 -22.38 23.42
CA PRO A 303 -10.01 -22.34 24.11
C PRO A 303 -8.99 -23.36 23.60
N LYS A 304 -9.42 -24.30 22.74
CA LYS A 304 -8.54 -25.30 22.12
C LYS A 304 -7.95 -24.85 20.76
N LEU A 305 -8.27 -23.65 20.26
CA LEU A 305 -7.70 -23.12 19.00
C LEU A 305 -6.16 -23.11 19.02
N PRO A 306 -5.48 -22.64 20.08
CA PRO A 306 -4.04 -22.69 20.16
C PRO A 306 -3.44 -24.10 20.12
N ARG A 307 -4.24 -25.10 20.50
CA ARG A 307 -3.87 -26.53 20.45
C ARG A 307 -4.17 -27.21 19.10
N GLY A 308 -4.57 -26.43 18.08
CA GLY A 308 -4.82 -26.93 16.72
C GLY A 308 -6.24 -27.33 16.41
N MET A 309 -7.21 -26.95 17.25
CA MET A 309 -8.64 -27.14 16.95
C MET A 309 -8.97 -26.54 15.57
N ARG A 310 -9.84 -27.21 14.81
CA ARG A 310 -10.41 -26.70 13.56
C ARG A 310 -11.75 -26.06 13.86
N LEU A 311 -11.99 -24.91 13.24
CA LEU A 311 -13.33 -24.31 13.23
C LEU A 311 -14.21 -25.09 12.27
N LYS A 312 -15.48 -25.24 12.64
CA LYS A 312 -16.54 -25.78 11.76
C LYS A 312 -17.15 -24.66 10.92
N ASP A 313 -17.30 -23.50 11.52
CA ASP A 313 -17.91 -22.32 10.93
C ASP A 313 -16.88 -21.21 10.75
N GLU A 314 -17.28 -20.12 10.10
CA GLU A 314 -16.43 -18.93 9.98
C GLU A 314 -16.11 -18.30 11.35
N PRO A 315 -14.95 -17.67 11.49
CA PRO A 315 -14.63 -16.97 12.75
C PRO A 315 -15.62 -15.86 13.04
N LYS A 316 -16.01 -15.74 14.30
CA LYS A 316 -16.85 -14.63 14.78
C LYS A 316 -16.17 -13.29 14.51
N LYS A 317 -16.93 -12.35 13.99
CA LYS A 317 -16.46 -11.00 13.65
C LYS A 317 -16.88 -9.99 14.70
N MET A 318 -16.08 -8.95 14.86
CA MET A 318 -16.52 -7.74 15.54
C MET A 318 -17.60 -7.07 14.69
N GLU A 319 -18.68 -6.64 15.32
CA GLU A 319 -19.81 -6.08 14.60
C GLU A 319 -19.43 -4.79 13.87
N ASN A 320 -19.72 -4.73 12.58
CA ASN A 320 -19.53 -3.55 11.74
C ASN A 320 -18.12 -2.94 11.79
N LEU A 321 -17.10 -3.74 12.12
CA LEU A 321 -15.69 -3.35 12.09
C LEU A 321 -14.95 -3.99 10.93
N TYR A 322 -14.30 -3.14 10.15
CA TYR A 322 -13.58 -3.54 8.94
C TYR A 322 -12.14 -3.02 8.94
N VAL A 323 -11.32 -3.59 8.09
CA VAL A 323 -9.94 -3.17 7.87
C VAL A 323 -9.65 -3.04 6.37
N CYS A 324 -8.86 -2.01 6.02
CA CYS A 324 -8.17 -1.89 4.73
C CYS A 324 -6.71 -1.50 5.02
N ASN A 325 -5.81 -2.48 4.99
CA ASN A 325 -4.44 -2.28 5.47
C ASN A 325 -3.46 -3.27 4.84
N GLY A 326 -2.19 -3.26 5.27
CA GLY A 326 -1.21 -4.27 4.89
C GLY A 326 -0.73 -4.18 3.44
N LEU A 327 -0.85 -3.04 2.76
CA LEU A 327 -0.55 -2.86 1.34
C LEU A 327 0.97 -2.86 1.02
N GLY A 328 1.83 -2.84 2.05
CA GLY A 328 3.27 -2.89 1.91
C GLY A 328 3.87 -1.74 1.10
N GLY A 329 4.85 -2.04 0.27
CA GLY A 329 5.49 -1.07 -0.62
C GLY A 329 4.72 -0.77 -1.91
N ARG A 330 3.50 -1.31 -2.08
CA ARG A 330 2.68 -1.17 -3.29
C ARG A 330 1.31 -0.54 -3.01
N GLY A 331 1.26 0.38 -2.05
CA GLY A 331 0.01 1.03 -1.64
C GLY A 331 -0.77 1.62 -2.81
N PHE A 332 -0.11 2.38 -3.68
CA PHE A 332 -0.75 3.00 -4.84
C PHE A 332 -1.16 2.02 -5.95
N VAL A 333 -0.62 0.80 -5.97
CA VAL A 333 -1.11 -0.28 -6.85
C VAL A 333 -2.34 -0.96 -6.26
N PHE A 334 -2.30 -1.29 -4.97
CA PHE A 334 -3.35 -2.09 -4.36
C PHE A 334 -4.57 -1.28 -3.91
N ALA A 335 -4.38 -0.06 -3.40
CA ALA A 335 -5.43 0.65 -2.67
C ALA A 335 -6.72 0.87 -3.46
N PRO A 336 -6.71 1.25 -4.75
CA PRO A 336 -7.95 1.43 -5.50
C PRO A 336 -8.78 0.15 -5.57
N LEU A 337 -8.17 -0.98 -5.96
CA LEU A 337 -8.88 -2.26 -6.03
C LEU A 337 -9.35 -2.74 -4.65
N MET A 338 -8.53 -2.56 -3.62
CA MET A 338 -8.86 -2.95 -2.24
C MET A 338 -10.01 -2.12 -1.67
N GLY A 339 -10.03 -0.81 -1.93
CA GLY A 339 -11.14 0.08 -1.56
C GLY A 339 -12.44 -0.32 -2.24
N LYS A 340 -12.39 -0.66 -3.53
CA LYS A 340 -13.56 -1.17 -4.27
C LYS A 340 -14.08 -2.49 -3.68
N ILE A 341 -13.20 -3.47 -3.47
CA ILE A 341 -13.57 -4.77 -2.87
C ILE A 341 -14.24 -4.57 -1.51
N LEU A 342 -13.68 -3.70 -0.67
CA LEU A 342 -14.25 -3.40 0.65
C LEU A 342 -15.63 -2.74 0.53
N ALA A 343 -15.79 -1.76 -0.35
CA ALA A 343 -17.07 -1.09 -0.56
C ALA A 343 -18.14 -2.09 -1.08
N GLU A 344 -17.79 -2.95 -2.02
CA GLU A 344 -18.68 -4.01 -2.51
C GLU A 344 -19.10 -5.00 -1.40
N SER A 345 -18.16 -5.35 -0.52
CA SER A 345 -18.49 -6.21 0.62
C SER A 345 -19.41 -5.53 1.62
N ILE A 346 -19.19 -4.25 1.91
CA ILE A 346 -19.99 -3.50 2.90
C ILE A 346 -21.40 -3.19 2.38
N VAL A 347 -21.54 -2.87 1.11
CA VAL A 347 -22.81 -2.38 0.53
C VAL A 347 -23.60 -3.49 -0.13
N ASP A 348 -22.94 -4.33 -0.91
CA ASP A 348 -23.58 -5.37 -1.72
C ASP A 348 -23.53 -6.75 -1.05
N GLY A 349 -22.84 -6.88 0.09
CA GLY A 349 -22.65 -8.17 0.76
C GLY A 349 -21.79 -9.18 -0.03
N LYS A 350 -20.99 -8.70 -0.98
CA LYS A 350 -20.10 -9.56 -1.75
C LYS A 350 -19.01 -10.18 -0.88
N GLU A 351 -18.73 -11.45 -1.09
CA GLU A 351 -17.64 -12.13 -0.40
C GLU A 351 -16.29 -11.49 -0.78
N VAL A 352 -15.48 -11.21 0.22
CA VAL A 352 -14.12 -10.69 0.02
C VAL A 352 -13.21 -11.80 -0.50
N ASP A 353 -12.44 -11.51 -1.52
CA ASP A 353 -11.44 -12.44 -2.09
C ASP A 353 -10.57 -13.06 -0.99
N LYS A 354 -10.50 -14.39 -0.95
CA LYS A 354 -9.77 -15.17 0.07
C LYS A 354 -8.28 -14.82 0.13
N ARG A 355 -7.70 -14.31 -0.97
CA ARG A 355 -6.30 -13.84 -1.01
C ARG A 355 -6.06 -12.63 -0.11
N VAL A 356 -7.07 -11.79 0.11
CA VAL A 356 -6.96 -10.54 0.88
C VAL A 356 -7.77 -10.53 2.17
N ASN A 357 -8.73 -11.44 2.34
CA ASN A 357 -9.50 -11.57 3.58
C ASN A 357 -8.57 -11.94 4.75
N PRO A 358 -8.55 -11.17 5.86
CA PRO A 358 -7.65 -11.39 7.01
C PRO A 358 -7.82 -12.76 7.69
N ASP A 359 -8.98 -13.39 7.54
CA ASP A 359 -9.31 -14.70 8.15
C ASP A 359 -8.30 -15.80 7.79
N ARG A 360 -7.70 -15.70 6.60
CA ARG A 360 -6.66 -16.63 6.14
C ARG A 360 -5.48 -16.78 7.09
N LEU A 361 -5.25 -15.79 7.95
CA LEU A 361 -4.11 -15.74 8.87
C LEU A 361 -4.47 -16.24 10.27
N PHE A 362 -5.74 -16.21 10.67
CA PHE A 362 -6.19 -16.41 12.05
C PHE A 362 -5.83 -17.78 12.63
N LEU A 363 -6.25 -18.87 12.01
CA LEU A 363 -5.98 -20.21 12.54
C LEU A 363 -4.47 -20.55 12.59
N LYS A 364 -3.69 -20.03 11.63
CA LYS A 364 -2.23 -20.20 11.63
C LYS A 364 -1.60 -19.40 12.78
N TRP A 365 -2.10 -18.23 13.06
CA TRP A 365 -1.67 -17.41 14.18
C TRP A 365 -2.02 -18.09 15.50
N CYS A 366 -3.24 -18.55 15.69
CA CYS A 366 -3.66 -19.27 16.91
C CYS A 366 -2.71 -20.42 17.26
N ARG A 367 -2.26 -21.20 16.25
CA ARG A 367 -1.39 -22.36 16.47
C ARG A 367 0.07 -22.02 16.72
N LYS A 368 0.56 -20.87 16.26
CA LYS A 368 1.98 -20.54 16.22
C LYS A 368 2.39 -19.34 17.05
N SER A 369 1.43 -18.58 17.56
CA SER A 369 1.75 -17.37 18.30
C SER A 369 2.28 -17.70 19.70
N PRO A 370 3.45 -17.18 20.09
CA PRO A 370 3.92 -17.21 21.47
C PRO A 370 2.95 -16.52 22.43
N ASP A 371 2.23 -15.49 21.96
CA ASP A 371 1.27 -14.72 22.75
C ASP A 371 0.14 -15.58 23.35
N LEU A 372 -0.03 -16.79 22.84
CA LEU A 372 -1.08 -17.72 23.24
C LEU A 372 -0.53 -18.96 23.96
N GLU A 373 0.70 -18.94 24.47
CA GLU A 373 1.29 -20.06 25.18
C GLU A 373 0.50 -20.46 26.44
N SER A 374 -0.10 -19.49 27.15
CA SER A 374 -0.95 -19.76 28.31
C SER A 374 -2.22 -20.57 27.99
N TYR A 375 -2.63 -20.64 26.73
CA TYR A 375 -3.77 -21.44 26.26
C TYR A 375 -3.38 -22.84 25.79
N ARG A 376 -2.08 -23.14 25.67
CA ARG A 376 -1.54 -24.43 25.22
C ARG A 376 -1.32 -25.38 26.38
#